data_643ae45a4de9ce2a927f916ba870b3d0
#
_entry.id   643ae45a4de9ce2a927f916ba870b3d0
#
_cell.length_a   1.000
_cell.length_b   1.000
_cell.length_c   1.000
_cell.angle_alpha   90.00
_cell.angle_beta   90.00
_cell.angle_gamma   90.00
#
_symmetry.space_group_name_H-M   'P 1'
#
loop_
_entity.id
_entity.type
_entity.pdbx_description
1 polymer ?
#
loop_
_entity_poly.entity_id
_entity_poly.type
_entity_poly.pdbx_seq_one_letter_code
_entity_poly.pdbx_strand_id
1 'polypeptide(L)'
;RDAVIVSTARTPIGRAYKGAFNATPGATLGALSLAPAIERAGIEAGAIDDVVWGAVLTQGTQSGNIARQVALRAGCPVGVSAQTIDRQCSSGLMAISTAAKQIIVDNMDIVVGGGQDSISMVQTPEMRVAPDRSLIAMHKDVYMPMLGTAETVAKRYNISKLAQDEYGVRSQQRAAAAQAAGLFKDEIVPMTTTMGVVDKATGRITKREVTIDSDEGIRPDTTLEAVQKIRSALPGGVVTAGNASQFSDGASACVVMNGKRAEQLGLQPLGIFRGFAIA
;
A
#
# COMPACT_ATOMS: atom_id res chain seq x y z
N ARG A 1 21.02 -19.77 4.63
CA ARG A 1 20.19 -19.66 3.41
C ARG A 1 20.05 -18.17 3.09
N ASP A 2 20.21 -17.78 1.84
CA ASP A 2 19.89 -16.44 1.39
C ASP A 2 18.42 -16.38 0.97
N ALA A 3 17.73 -15.32 1.35
CA ALA A 3 16.41 -14.99 0.84
C ALA A 3 16.58 -13.92 -0.26
N VAL A 4 16.09 -14.21 -1.45
CA VAL A 4 16.22 -13.35 -2.62
C VAL A 4 14.83 -12.93 -3.14
N ILE A 5 14.71 -11.72 -3.65
CA ILE A 5 13.50 -11.26 -4.34
C ILE A 5 13.65 -11.59 -5.82
N VAL A 6 12.72 -12.33 -6.39
CA VAL A 6 12.77 -12.77 -7.79
C VAL A 6 11.73 -12.07 -8.67
N SER A 7 10.66 -11.56 -8.11
CA SER A 7 9.70 -10.75 -8.84
C SER A 7 8.99 -9.73 -7.95
N THR A 8 8.49 -8.68 -8.58
CA THR A 8 7.63 -7.67 -7.96
C THR A 8 6.51 -7.27 -8.89
N ALA A 9 5.37 -6.89 -8.32
CA ALA A 9 4.27 -6.27 -9.06
C ALA A 9 3.47 -5.37 -8.13
N ARG A 10 2.93 -4.28 -8.65
CA ARG A 10 2.00 -3.43 -7.93
C ARG A 10 0.82 -2.98 -8.79
N THR A 11 -0.26 -2.65 -8.15
CA THR A 11 -1.32 -1.89 -8.80
C THR A 11 -0.83 -0.47 -9.08
N PRO A 12 -1.41 0.26 -10.01
CA PRO A 12 -1.39 1.71 -9.93
C PRO A 12 -1.91 2.18 -8.56
N ILE A 13 -1.54 3.37 -8.14
CA ILE A 13 -2.09 4.00 -6.95
C ILE A 13 -3.40 4.70 -7.31
N GLY A 14 -4.52 4.19 -6.80
CA GLY A 14 -5.85 4.79 -6.95
C GLY A 14 -6.07 5.90 -5.94
N ARG A 15 -6.71 6.98 -6.35
CA ARG A 15 -7.11 8.04 -5.43
C ARG A 15 -8.31 7.58 -4.60
N ALA A 16 -8.18 7.57 -3.28
CA ALA A 16 -9.25 7.13 -2.40
C ALA A 16 -10.57 7.90 -2.66
N TYR A 17 -11.68 7.20 -2.53
CA TYR A 17 -13.06 7.63 -2.70
C TYR A 17 -13.47 8.07 -4.12
N LYS A 18 -12.53 8.46 -4.97
CA LYS A 18 -12.81 9.06 -6.29
C LYS A 18 -12.05 8.41 -7.44
N GLY A 19 -11.09 7.54 -7.14
CA GLY A 19 -10.25 6.86 -8.12
C GLY A 19 -10.80 5.52 -8.57
N ALA A 20 -10.06 4.85 -9.44
CA ALA A 20 -10.46 3.62 -10.10
C ALA A 20 -10.80 2.48 -9.13
N PHE A 21 -10.12 2.41 -7.97
CA PHE A 21 -10.30 1.32 -6.99
C PHE A 21 -11.37 1.59 -5.92
N ASN A 22 -12.11 2.68 -5.99
CA ASN A 22 -13.04 3.11 -4.94
C ASN A 22 -14.20 2.14 -4.65
N ALA A 23 -14.42 1.15 -5.50
CA ALA A 23 -15.42 0.09 -5.34
C ALA A 23 -14.82 -1.32 -5.51
N THR A 24 -13.48 -1.44 -5.42
CA THR A 24 -12.78 -2.71 -5.55
C THR A 24 -12.63 -3.38 -4.18
N PRO A 25 -13.25 -4.55 -3.93
CA PRO A 25 -13.13 -5.26 -2.66
C PRO A 25 -11.69 -5.66 -2.34
N GLY A 26 -11.34 -5.72 -1.03
CA GLY A 26 -9.99 -5.96 -0.56
C GLY A 26 -9.33 -7.21 -1.14
N ALA A 27 -10.02 -8.36 -1.14
CA ALA A 27 -9.46 -9.59 -1.71
C ALA A 27 -9.13 -9.45 -3.21
N THR A 28 -9.96 -8.75 -3.97
CA THR A 28 -9.71 -8.47 -5.39
C THR A 28 -8.54 -7.51 -5.55
N LEU A 29 -8.48 -6.43 -4.77
CA LEU A 29 -7.41 -5.44 -4.84
C LEU A 29 -6.03 -6.09 -4.63
N GLY A 30 -5.88 -6.92 -3.60
CA GLY A 30 -4.63 -7.63 -3.34
C GLY A 30 -4.27 -8.63 -4.44
N ALA A 31 -5.25 -9.39 -4.92
CA ALA A 31 -5.04 -10.36 -5.99
C ALA A 31 -4.55 -9.73 -7.29
N LEU A 32 -4.93 -8.47 -7.57
CA LEU A 32 -4.46 -7.71 -8.75
C LEU A 32 -2.95 -7.43 -8.73
N SER A 33 -2.27 -7.55 -7.59
CA SER A 33 -0.81 -7.47 -7.50
C SER A 33 -0.16 -8.85 -7.30
N LEU A 34 -0.80 -9.74 -6.54
CA LEU A 34 -0.23 -11.05 -6.22
C LEU A 34 -0.16 -11.96 -7.46
N ALA A 35 -1.25 -12.09 -8.22
CA ALA A 35 -1.27 -12.95 -9.39
C ALA A 35 -0.21 -12.57 -10.44
N PRO A 36 -0.05 -11.27 -10.82
CA PRO A 36 1.04 -10.87 -11.71
C PRO A 36 2.44 -11.07 -11.13
N ALA A 37 2.62 -10.95 -9.81
CA ALA A 37 3.93 -11.21 -9.19
C ALA A 37 4.31 -12.70 -9.32
N ILE A 38 3.34 -13.61 -9.16
CA ILE A 38 3.52 -15.05 -9.36
C ILE A 38 3.83 -15.35 -10.84
N GLU A 39 3.07 -14.77 -11.75
CA GLU A 39 3.26 -14.93 -13.20
C GLU A 39 4.65 -14.43 -13.63
N ARG A 40 5.08 -13.25 -13.19
CA ARG A 40 6.41 -12.69 -13.46
C ARG A 40 7.55 -13.55 -12.90
N ALA A 41 7.32 -14.23 -11.79
CA ALA A 41 8.28 -15.18 -11.23
C ALA A 41 8.36 -16.50 -12.05
N GLY A 42 7.40 -16.75 -12.93
CA GLY A 42 7.35 -17.98 -13.71
C GLY A 42 7.16 -19.24 -12.85
N ILE A 43 6.45 -19.13 -11.73
CA ILE A 43 6.23 -20.23 -10.79
C ILE A 43 4.76 -20.63 -10.74
N GLU A 44 4.50 -21.89 -10.39
CA GLU A 44 3.16 -22.35 -10.09
C GLU A 44 2.69 -21.78 -8.74
N ALA A 45 1.45 -21.31 -8.67
CA ALA A 45 0.89 -20.74 -7.43
C ALA A 45 0.88 -21.76 -6.27
N GLY A 46 0.77 -23.05 -6.57
CA GLY A 46 0.82 -24.14 -5.59
C GLY A 46 2.22 -24.44 -5.02
N ALA A 47 3.27 -23.87 -5.59
CA ALA A 47 4.63 -23.98 -5.07
C ALA A 47 4.94 -22.98 -3.94
N ILE A 48 4.02 -22.07 -3.65
CA ILE A 48 4.17 -21.07 -2.59
C ILE A 48 3.88 -21.74 -1.24
N ASP A 49 4.82 -21.61 -0.29
CA ASP A 49 4.69 -22.15 1.06
C ASP A 49 3.78 -21.27 1.92
N ASP A 50 3.94 -19.92 1.85
CA ASP A 50 3.14 -18.98 2.64
C ASP A 50 2.99 -17.63 1.93
N VAL A 51 1.91 -16.92 2.25
CA VAL A 51 1.65 -15.55 1.83
C VAL A 51 1.57 -14.66 3.06
N VAL A 52 2.56 -13.81 3.26
CA VAL A 52 2.58 -12.80 4.33
C VAL A 52 2.11 -11.48 3.75
N TRP A 53 0.99 -10.96 4.29
CA TRP A 53 0.32 -9.81 3.70
C TRP A 53 0.07 -8.70 4.73
N GLY A 54 0.63 -7.53 4.48
CA GLY A 54 0.44 -6.36 5.31
C GLY A 54 -0.89 -5.65 5.00
N ALA A 55 -1.65 -5.35 6.04
CA ALA A 55 -2.84 -4.51 5.94
C ALA A 55 -3.07 -3.78 7.26
N VAL A 56 -3.32 -2.47 7.22
CA VAL A 56 -3.53 -1.65 8.42
C VAL A 56 -4.99 -1.63 8.83
N LEU A 57 -5.89 -1.46 7.86
CA LEU A 57 -7.32 -1.34 8.10
C LEU A 57 -8.01 -2.69 7.89
N THR A 58 -7.82 -3.62 8.84
CA THR A 58 -8.36 -4.99 8.80
C THR A 58 -9.83 -5.03 9.17
N GLN A 59 -10.65 -4.25 8.48
CA GLN A 59 -12.09 -4.10 8.69
C GLN A 59 -12.84 -4.12 7.35
N GLY A 60 -14.16 -4.24 7.38
CA GLY A 60 -15.00 -4.27 6.17
C GLY A 60 -14.53 -5.35 5.19
N THR A 61 -14.28 -4.99 3.95
CA THR A 61 -13.81 -5.91 2.89
C THR A 61 -12.37 -6.39 3.09
N GLN A 62 -11.65 -5.89 4.08
CA GLN A 62 -10.32 -6.33 4.49
C GLN A 62 -10.33 -7.08 5.83
N SER A 63 -11.50 -7.37 6.39
CA SER A 63 -11.66 -8.08 7.67
C SER A 63 -11.24 -9.54 7.60
N GLY A 64 -11.02 -10.12 8.77
CA GLY A 64 -10.54 -11.49 8.90
C GLY A 64 -9.08 -11.62 8.49
N ASN A 65 -8.69 -12.77 7.99
CA ASN A 65 -7.38 -12.96 7.42
C ASN A 65 -7.39 -12.56 5.92
N ILE A 66 -7.18 -11.27 5.64
CA ILE A 66 -7.20 -10.77 4.27
C ILE A 66 -6.11 -11.42 3.40
N ALA A 67 -4.96 -11.78 3.96
CA ALA A 67 -3.92 -12.52 3.25
C ALA A 67 -4.45 -13.81 2.63
N ARG A 68 -5.22 -14.58 3.40
CA ARG A 68 -5.84 -15.83 2.94
C ARG A 68 -6.83 -15.58 1.80
N GLN A 69 -7.64 -14.53 1.92
CA GLN A 69 -8.61 -14.17 0.88
C GLN A 69 -7.90 -13.72 -0.41
N VAL A 70 -6.82 -12.95 -0.28
CA VAL A 70 -5.98 -12.51 -1.41
C VAL A 70 -5.34 -13.70 -2.11
N ALA A 71 -4.71 -14.62 -1.36
CA ALA A 71 -4.09 -15.82 -1.91
C ALA A 71 -5.08 -16.67 -2.74
N LEU A 72 -6.23 -16.97 -2.16
CA LEU A 72 -7.29 -17.73 -2.86
C LEU A 72 -7.82 -16.98 -4.09
N ARG A 73 -8.03 -15.68 -3.98
CA ARG A 73 -8.53 -14.83 -5.07
C ARG A 73 -7.51 -14.68 -6.20
N ALA A 74 -6.22 -14.77 -5.90
CA ALA A 74 -5.11 -14.76 -6.86
C ALA A 74 -4.89 -16.13 -7.54
N GLY A 75 -5.65 -17.16 -7.17
CA GLY A 75 -5.57 -18.50 -7.75
C GLY A 75 -4.65 -19.48 -7.01
N CYS A 76 -4.15 -19.12 -5.81
CA CYS A 76 -3.44 -20.08 -4.99
C CYS A 76 -4.38 -21.20 -4.54
N PRO A 77 -3.94 -22.48 -4.59
CA PRO A 77 -4.74 -23.60 -4.09
C PRO A 77 -4.93 -23.53 -2.57
N VAL A 78 -5.91 -24.26 -2.05
CA VAL A 78 -6.26 -24.26 -0.63
C VAL A 78 -5.13 -24.75 0.30
N GLY A 79 -4.14 -25.44 -0.24
CA GLY A 79 -2.96 -25.88 0.52
C GLY A 79 -1.96 -24.78 0.83
N VAL A 80 -1.96 -23.65 0.12
CA VAL A 80 -1.08 -22.53 0.38
C VAL A 80 -1.54 -21.80 1.64
N SER A 81 -0.66 -21.64 2.63
CA SER A 81 -0.97 -20.91 3.84
C SER A 81 -0.91 -19.38 3.64
N ALA A 82 -1.49 -18.62 4.56
CA ALA A 82 -1.40 -17.17 4.51
C ALA A 82 -1.65 -16.51 5.88
N GLN A 83 -0.96 -15.42 6.17
CA GLN A 83 -1.11 -14.64 7.38
C GLN A 83 -1.16 -13.14 7.10
N THR A 84 -2.03 -12.44 7.81
CA THR A 84 -2.12 -10.98 7.78
C THR A 84 -1.32 -10.40 8.93
N ILE A 85 -0.52 -9.39 8.65
CA ILE A 85 0.25 -8.67 9.67
C ILE A 85 -0.04 -7.17 9.61
N ASP A 86 0.01 -6.54 10.77
CA ASP A 86 -0.14 -5.10 10.93
C ASP A 86 1.04 -4.52 11.71
N ARG A 87 1.73 -3.58 11.10
CA ARG A 87 2.72 -2.68 11.69
C ARG A 87 2.51 -1.29 11.10
N GLN A 88 1.25 -0.85 11.11
CA GLN A 88 0.84 0.42 10.53
C GLN A 88 1.41 0.60 9.11
N CYS A 89 1.87 1.79 8.74
CA CYS A 89 2.36 2.11 7.40
C CYS A 89 3.57 1.26 6.94
N SER A 90 4.25 0.54 7.83
CA SER A 90 5.34 -0.39 7.49
C SER A 90 4.93 -1.85 7.35
N SER A 91 3.62 -2.16 7.35
CA SER A 91 3.11 -3.54 7.29
C SER A 91 3.60 -4.29 6.06
N GLY A 92 3.63 -3.67 4.88
CA GLY A 92 4.13 -4.29 3.65
C GLY A 92 5.63 -4.61 3.72
N LEU A 93 6.44 -3.69 4.24
CA LEU A 93 7.87 -3.93 4.43
C LEU A 93 8.12 -5.01 5.50
N MET A 94 7.31 -5.03 6.57
CA MET A 94 7.34 -6.08 7.59
C MET A 94 6.97 -7.44 6.99
N ALA A 95 5.99 -7.49 6.09
CA ALA A 95 5.59 -8.71 5.37
C ALA A 95 6.74 -9.30 4.57
N ILE A 96 7.45 -8.48 3.79
CA ILE A 96 8.63 -8.90 3.03
C ILE A 96 9.74 -9.41 3.97
N SER A 97 9.98 -8.70 5.08
CA SER A 97 10.97 -9.13 6.09
C SER A 97 10.58 -10.46 6.75
N THR A 98 9.30 -10.66 7.04
CA THR A 98 8.79 -11.93 7.61
C THR A 98 8.94 -13.07 6.60
N ALA A 99 8.55 -12.85 5.34
CA ALA A 99 8.76 -13.80 4.26
C ALA A 99 10.24 -14.24 4.12
N ALA A 100 11.15 -13.26 4.14
CA ALA A 100 12.59 -13.55 4.10
C ALA A 100 13.06 -14.36 5.31
N LYS A 101 12.55 -14.09 6.52
CA LYS A 101 12.87 -14.85 7.73
C LYS A 101 12.33 -16.28 7.66
N GLN A 102 11.14 -16.50 7.12
CA GLN A 102 10.61 -17.86 6.90
C GLN A 102 11.50 -18.66 5.94
N ILE A 103 12.05 -18.05 4.90
CA ILE A 103 13.06 -18.68 4.02
C ILE A 103 14.33 -19.05 4.80
N ILE A 104 14.83 -18.11 5.61
CA ILE A 104 16.14 -18.26 6.30
C ILE A 104 16.04 -19.23 7.48
N VAL A 105 14.99 -19.13 8.29
CA VAL A 105 14.85 -19.80 9.60
C VAL A 105 13.97 -21.03 9.51
N ASP A 106 12.79 -20.91 8.84
CA ASP A 106 11.77 -21.97 8.83
C ASP A 106 11.96 -22.95 7.65
N ASN A 107 13.00 -22.77 6.85
CA ASN A 107 13.35 -23.60 5.70
C ASN A 107 12.29 -23.63 4.58
N MET A 108 11.42 -22.64 4.50
CA MET A 108 10.53 -22.48 3.34
C MET A 108 11.34 -22.14 2.09
N ASP A 109 10.83 -22.47 0.91
CA ASP A 109 11.52 -22.22 -0.35
C ASP A 109 10.95 -21.04 -1.13
N ILE A 110 9.63 -20.82 -1.09
CA ILE A 110 8.95 -19.74 -1.82
C ILE A 110 7.90 -19.11 -0.92
N VAL A 111 8.08 -17.84 -0.58
CA VAL A 111 7.13 -17.07 0.25
C VAL A 111 6.82 -15.75 -0.43
N VAL A 112 5.57 -15.32 -0.39
CA VAL A 112 5.20 -13.99 -0.86
C VAL A 112 5.14 -13.01 0.31
N GLY A 113 5.80 -11.87 0.15
CA GLY A 113 5.62 -10.71 1.01
C GLY A 113 4.92 -9.59 0.25
N GLY A 114 3.81 -9.09 0.75
CA GLY A 114 3.07 -8.04 0.07
C GLY A 114 2.21 -7.23 1.02
N GLY A 115 1.30 -6.46 0.46
CA GLY A 115 0.34 -5.69 1.27
C GLY A 115 -0.58 -4.81 0.45
N GLN A 116 -1.60 -4.33 1.13
CA GLN A 116 -2.63 -3.46 0.55
C GLN A 116 -3.30 -2.60 1.59
N ASP A 117 -3.92 -1.52 1.13
CA ASP A 117 -5.06 -0.91 1.81
C ASP A 117 -6.04 -0.32 0.81
N SER A 118 -7.33 -0.50 1.10
CA SER A 118 -8.44 0.12 0.38
C SER A 118 -9.09 1.15 1.30
N ILE A 119 -8.54 2.35 1.32
CA ILE A 119 -9.07 3.46 2.12
C ILE A 119 -10.54 3.73 1.75
N SER A 120 -10.83 3.67 0.46
CA SER A 120 -12.20 3.90 -0.06
C SER A 120 -13.25 2.98 0.55
N MET A 121 -12.92 1.71 0.76
CA MET A 121 -13.87 0.68 1.17
C MET A 121 -13.91 0.46 2.69
N VAL A 122 -12.86 0.86 3.42
CA VAL A 122 -12.75 0.48 4.84
C VAL A 122 -12.52 1.66 5.80
N GLN A 123 -12.14 2.83 5.31
CA GLN A 123 -12.06 4.04 6.14
C GLN A 123 -13.30 4.90 5.99
N THR A 124 -14.45 4.34 6.39
CA THR A 124 -15.74 5.01 6.35
C THR A 124 -16.24 5.36 7.76
N PRO A 125 -17.22 6.26 7.90
CA PRO A 125 -17.77 6.61 9.22
C PRO A 125 -18.32 5.40 10.00
N GLU A 126 -18.82 4.38 9.30
CA GLU A 126 -19.40 3.16 9.88
C GLU A 126 -18.34 2.21 10.45
N MET A 127 -17.10 2.32 9.98
CA MET A 127 -16.01 1.41 10.32
C MET A 127 -14.96 2.05 11.23
N ARG A 128 -15.41 2.88 12.17
CA ARG A 128 -14.50 3.55 13.12
C ARG A 128 -14.05 2.60 14.22
N VAL A 129 -12.79 2.73 14.60
CA VAL A 129 -12.25 2.08 15.80
C VAL A 129 -12.86 2.75 17.05
N ALA A 130 -13.38 1.95 17.96
CA ALA A 130 -13.82 2.43 19.27
C ALA A 130 -12.61 2.58 20.20
N PRO A 131 -12.28 3.79 20.70
CA PRO A 131 -11.13 3.98 21.57
C PRO A 131 -11.36 3.40 22.96
N ASP A 132 -10.34 2.76 23.52
CA ASP A 132 -10.32 2.29 24.91
C ASP A 132 -10.05 3.47 25.86
N ARG A 133 -11.02 3.78 26.72
CA ARG A 133 -10.93 4.88 27.67
C ARG A 133 -9.84 4.67 28.72
N SER A 134 -9.60 3.45 29.17
CA SER A 134 -8.55 3.11 30.11
C SER A 134 -7.16 3.34 29.51
N LEU A 135 -6.98 2.98 28.24
CA LEU A 135 -5.74 3.23 27.53
C LEU A 135 -5.50 4.74 27.33
N ILE A 136 -6.55 5.50 27.05
CA ILE A 136 -6.46 6.98 26.96
C ILE A 136 -6.04 7.59 28.31
N ALA A 137 -6.56 7.06 29.42
CA ALA A 137 -6.17 7.53 30.75
C ALA A 137 -4.68 7.31 31.04
N MET A 138 -4.09 6.23 30.52
CA MET A 138 -2.65 5.95 30.64
C MET A 138 -1.79 6.75 29.64
N HIS A 139 -2.28 6.87 28.41
CA HIS A 139 -1.58 7.49 27.27
C HIS A 139 -2.55 8.38 26.49
N LYS A 140 -2.71 9.62 26.91
CA LYS A 140 -3.74 10.54 26.38
C LYS A 140 -3.70 10.73 24.86
N ASP A 141 -2.54 10.59 24.24
CA ASP A 141 -2.31 10.86 22.82
C ASP A 141 -2.23 9.56 21.98
N VAL A 142 -2.53 8.39 22.55
CA VAL A 142 -2.38 7.08 21.87
C VAL A 142 -3.21 6.96 20.58
N TYR A 143 -4.36 7.62 20.52
CA TYR A 143 -5.23 7.66 19.34
C TYR A 143 -5.10 8.98 18.56
N MET A 144 -4.01 9.73 18.76
CA MET A 144 -3.80 10.98 18.04
C MET A 144 -3.77 10.71 16.52
N PRO A 145 -4.61 11.38 15.72
CA PRO A 145 -4.54 11.26 14.27
C PRO A 145 -3.17 11.71 13.73
N MET A 146 -2.71 11.10 12.62
CA MET A 146 -1.43 11.44 11.99
C MET A 146 -1.27 12.91 11.65
N LEU A 147 -2.37 13.60 11.34
CA LEU A 147 -2.36 15.07 11.15
C LEU A 147 -1.91 15.82 12.42
N GLY A 148 -2.43 15.43 13.58
CA GLY A 148 -1.99 15.99 14.87
C GLY A 148 -0.54 15.65 15.20
N THR A 149 -0.11 14.43 14.86
CA THR A 149 1.28 14.00 15.03
C THR A 149 2.21 14.84 14.15
N ALA A 150 1.85 15.08 12.88
CA ALA A 150 2.63 15.90 11.97
C ALA A 150 2.77 17.36 12.46
N GLU A 151 1.68 17.97 12.98
CA GLU A 151 1.74 19.30 13.60
C GLU A 151 2.65 19.30 14.84
N THR A 152 2.60 18.26 15.66
CA THR A 152 3.47 18.10 16.83
C THR A 152 4.95 18.02 16.43
N VAL A 153 5.27 17.26 15.38
CA VAL A 153 6.63 17.14 14.84
C VAL A 153 7.09 18.49 14.26
N ALA A 154 6.26 19.13 13.45
CA ALA A 154 6.57 20.44 12.88
C ALA A 154 6.90 21.48 13.96
N LYS A 155 6.08 21.53 15.02
CA LYS A 155 6.31 22.42 16.17
C LYS A 155 7.58 22.03 16.94
N ARG A 156 7.79 20.77 17.25
CA ARG A 156 8.93 20.26 18.03
C ARG A 156 10.26 20.57 17.36
N TYR A 157 10.34 20.42 16.05
CA TYR A 157 11.56 20.60 15.27
C TYR A 157 11.60 21.93 14.50
N ASN A 158 10.65 22.81 14.75
CA ASN A 158 10.55 24.14 14.12
C ASN A 158 10.57 24.07 12.58
N ILE A 159 9.79 23.14 12.00
CA ILE A 159 9.68 22.96 10.55
C ILE A 159 8.60 23.91 10.02
N SER A 160 9.00 24.89 9.22
CA SER A 160 8.09 25.90 8.69
C SER A 160 7.12 25.31 7.63
N LYS A 161 5.94 25.94 7.46
CA LYS A 161 5.02 25.62 6.37
C LYS A 161 5.71 25.71 5.01
N LEU A 162 6.55 26.74 4.81
CA LEU A 162 7.29 26.93 3.55
C LEU A 162 8.17 25.72 3.21
N ALA A 163 8.96 25.24 4.17
CA ALA A 163 9.83 24.08 3.96
C ALA A 163 9.02 22.80 3.60
N GLN A 164 7.85 22.64 4.24
CA GLN A 164 6.94 21.52 3.93
C GLN A 164 6.33 21.65 2.53
N ASP A 165 5.91 22.86 2.15
CA ASP A 165 5.32 23.16 0.85
C ASP A 165 6.35 22.93 -0.28
N GLU A 166 7.59 23.43 -0.12
CA GLU A 166 8.70 23.21 -1.06
C GLU A 166 8.99 21.72 -1.25
N TYR A 167 8.99 20.95 -0.15
CA TYR A 167 9.19 19.51 -0.21
C TYR A 167 8.04 18.80 -0.94
N GLY A 168 6.80 19.17 -0.67
CA GLY A 168 5.60 18.63 -1.32
C GLY A 168 5.60 18.89 -2.82
N VAL A 169 5.92 20.13 -3.24
CA VAL A 169 6.06 20.50 -4.67
C VAL A 169 7.16 19.67 -5.34
N ARG A 170 8.33 19.59 -4.73
CA ARG A 170 9.44 18.80 -5.26
C ARG A 170 9.08 17.31 -5.39
N SER A 171 8.33 16.75 -4.44
CA SER A 171 7.83 15.37 -4.51
C SER A 171 6.92 15.15 -5.72
N GLN A 172 5.96 16.05 -5.95
CA GLN A 172 5.07 15.98 -7.12
C GLN A 172 5.83 16.12 -8.44
N GLN A 173 6.76 17.03 -8.53
CA GLN A 173 7.58 17.24 -9.73
C GLN A 173 8.44 16.02 -10.06
N ARG A 174 9.05 15.39 -9.04
CA ARG A 174 9.84 14.17 -9.21
C ARG A 174 8.98 13.00 -9.66
N ALA A 175 7.82 12.81 -9.04
CA ALA A 175 6.90 11.74 -9.43
C ALA A 175 6.37 11.95 -10.86
N ALA A 176 6.03 13.18 -11.24
CA ALA A 176 5.58 13.51 -12.59
C ALA A 176 6.68 13.25 -13.63
N ALA A 177 7.92 13.66 -13.35
CA ALA A 177 9.06 13.40 -14.23
C ALA A 177 9.35 11.90 -14.37
N ALA A 178 9.31 11.14 -13.28
CA ALA A 178 9.50 9.69 -13.30
C ALA A 178 8.40 8.98 -14.11
N GLN A 179 7.15 9.36 -13.93
CA GLN A 179 6.03 8.81 -14.71
C GLN A 179 6.17 9.15 -16.20
N ALA A 180 6.49 10.40 -16.55
CA ALA A 180 6.71 10.81 -17.93
C ALA A 180 7.89 10.09 -18.60
N ALA A 181 8.94 9.79 -17.84
CA ALA A 181 10.08 9.00 -18.29
C ALA A 181 9.80 7.49 -18.35
N GLY A 182 8.61 7.03 -17.92
CA GLY A 182 8.21 5.62 -17.94
C GLY A 182 8.90 4.76 -16.88
N LEU A 183 9.47 5.35 -15.81
CA LEU A 183 10.24 4.62 -14.80
C LEU A 183 9.37 3.67 -13.93
N PHE A 184 8.05 3.80 -13.99
CA PHE A 184 7.13 2.92 -13.24
C PHE A 184 6.57 1.76 -14.07
N LYS A 185 6.90 1.68 -15.38
CA LYS A 185 6.29 0.68 -16.29
C LYS A 185 6.56 -0.76 -15.91
N ASP A 186 7.76 -1.04 -15.38
CA ASP A 186 8.17 -2.39 -15.05
C ASP A 186 7.52 -2.89 -13.74
N GLU A 187 7.09 -2.00 -12.87
CA GLU A 187 6.47 -2.36 -11.59
C GLU A 187 4.94 -2.31 -11.63
N ILE A 188 4.35 -1.35 -12.36
CA ILE A 188 2.89 -1.22 -12.50
C ILE A 188 2.36 -2.33 -13.42
N VAL A 189 1.24 -2.94 -12.98
CA VAL A 189 0.43 -3.81 -13.82
C VAL A 189 -0.82 -3.05 -14.24
N PRO A 190 -1.01 -2.77 -15.54
CA PRO A 190 -2.27 -2.22 -16.04
C PRO A 190 -3.43 -3.17 -15.74
N MET A 191 -4.56 -2.64 -15.32
CA MET A 191 -5.69 -3.48 -14.92
C MET A 191 -7.04 -2.81 -15.14
N THR A 192 -8.05 -3.65 -15.31
CA THR A 192 -9.45 -3.23 -15.41
C THR A 192 -10.18 -3.58 -14.12
N THR A 193 -10.95 -2.62 -13.60
CA THR A 193 -11.71 -2.77 -12.37
C THR A 193 -13.05 -2.02 -12.45
N THR A 194 -13.89 -2.22 -11.44
CA THR A 194 -15.18 -1.53 -11.31
C THR A 194 -15.03 -0.32 -10.41
N MET A 195 -15.32 0.86 -10.97
CA MET A 195 -15.34 2.13 -10.27
C MET A 195 -16.77 2.56 -9.94
N GLY A 196 -17.02 3.03 -8.73
CA GLY A 196 -18.25 3.70 -8.35
C GLY A 196 -18.22 5.17 -8.76
N VAL A 197 -19.26 5.63 -9.46
CA VAL A 197 -19.40 7.02 -9.89
C VAL A 197 -20.65 7.61 -9.25
N VAL A 198 -20.48 8.68 -8.47
CA VAL A 198 -21.59 9.39 -7.83
C VAL A 198 -22.17 10.42 -8.80
N ASP A 199 -23.45 10.30 -9.10
CA ASP A 199 -24.21 11.34 -9.76
C ASP A 199 -24.39 12.51 -8.77
N LYS A 200 -23.86 13.68 -9.09
CA LYS A 200 -23.87 14.84 -8.19
C LYS A 200 -25.27 15.44 -7.97
N ALA A 201 -26.20 15.24 -8.92
CA ALA A 201 -27.53 15.80 -8.83
C ALA A 201 -28.45 14.90 -7.96
N THR A 202 -28.31 13.58 -8.08
CA THR A 202 -29.19 12.61 -7.45
C THR A 202 -28.56 11.89 -6.25
N GLY A 203 -27.23 11.97 -6.08
CA GLY A 203 -26.49 11.19 -5.10
C GLY A 203 -26.40 9.69 -5.43
N ARG A 204 -26.96 9.26 -6.56
CA ARG A 204 -26.98 7.85 -6.95
C ARG A 204 -25.59 7.39 -7.36
N ILE A 205 -25.19 6.22 -6.87
CA ILE A 205 -23.92 5.57 -7.27
C ILE A 205 -24.21 4.62 -8.42
N THR A 206 -23.54 4.82 -9.54
CA THR A 206 -23.51 3.88 -10.67
C THR A 206 -22.13 3.23 -10.74
N LYS A 207 -22.08 2.00 -11.25
CA LYS A 207 -20.82 1.27 -11.44
C LYS A 207 -20.43 1.30 -12.91
N ARG A 208 -19.17 1.55 -13.21
CA ARG A 208 -18.63 1.41 -14.56
C ARG A 208 -17.27 0.69 -14.53
N GLU A 209 -16.97 -0.02 -15.58
CA GLU A 209 -15.66 -0.59 -15.81
C GLU A 209 -14.67 0.51 -16.22
N VAL A 210 -13.48 0.49 -15.64
CA VAL A 210 -12.39 1.44 -15.95
C VAL A 210 -11.07 0.69 -16.03
N THR A 211 -10.22 1.09 -16.96
CA THR A 211 -8.84 0.62 -17.05
C THR A 211 -7.93 1.68 -16.45
N ILE A 212 -7.01 1.25 -15.61
CA ILE A 212 -6.00 2.10 -14.97
C ILE A 212 -4.61 1.48 -15.20
N ASP A 213 -3.65 2.29 -15.62
CA ASP A 213 -2.28 1.91 -15.98
C ASP A 213 -1.22 2.84 -15.37
N SER A 214 -1.63 3.84 -14.62
CA SER A 214 -0.76 4.87 -14.05
C SER A 214 -1.30 5.40 -12.74
N ASP A 215 -0.43 6.00 -11.92
CA ASP A 215 -0.78 6.53 -10.61
C ASP A 215 -1.67 7.78 -10.73
N GLU A 216 -2.86 7.74 -10.12
CA GLU A 216 -3.85 8.84 -10.20
C GLU A 216 -3.51 10.04 -9.32
N GLY A 217 -2.58 9.88 -8.38
CA GLY A 217 -2.26 10.91 -7.40
C GLY A 217 -1.27 11.97 -7.86
N ILE A 218 -0.60 11.75 -8.98
CA ILE A 218 0.42 12.67 -9.51
C ILE A 218 -0.22 13.90 -10.13
N ARG A 219 0.28 15.08 -9.74
CA ARG A 219 -0.18 16.39 -10.23
C ARG A 219 0.98 17.16 -10.83
N PRO A 220 1.22 17.03 -12.13
CA PRO A 220 2.37 17.64 -12.81
C PRO A 220 2.38 19.18 -12.74
N ASP A 221 1.20 19.80 -12.66
CA ASP A 221 1.04 21.26 -12.63
C ASP A 221 1.20 21.89 -11.24
N THR A 222 1.69 21.12 -10.26
CA THR A 222 1.87 21.61 -8.89
C THR A 222 2.96 22.67 -8.83
N THR A 223 2.60 23.88 -8.36
CA THR A 223 3.51 25.00 -8.14
C THR A 223 3.56 25.41 -6.67
N LEU A 224 4.69 25.99 -6.24
CA LEU A 224 4.85 26.47 -4.86
C LEU A 224 3.81 27.54 -4.53
N GLU A 225 3.57 28.47 -5.46
CA GLU A 225 2.58 29.54 -5.27
C GLU A 225 1.16 28.97 -5.02
N ALA A 226 0.77 27.95 -5.76
CA ALA A 226 -0.53 27.31 -5.58
C ALA A 226 -0.63 26.58 -4.24
N VAL A 227 0.43 25.86 -3.84
CA VAL A 227 0.47 25.09 -2.58
C VAL A 227 0.45 26.02 -1.38
N GLN A 228 1.18 27.14 -1.42
CA GLN A 228 1.21 28.12 -0.32
C GLN A 228 -0.17 28.73 -0.02
N LYS A 229 -1.06 28.83 -1.01
CA LYS A 229 -2.44 29.34 -0.84
C LYS A 229 -3.38 28.34 -0.19
N ILE A 230 -2.98 27.07 -0.05
CA ILE A 230 -3.83 26.04 0.57
C ILE A 230 -3.88 26.30 2.07
N ARG A 231 -5.11 26.39 2.59
CA ARG A 231 -5.35 26.59 4.03
C ARG A 231 -4.87 25.38 4.83
N SER A 232 -4.41 25.62 6.05
CA SER A 232 -4.05 24.57 6.99
C SER A 232 -5.26 23.68 7.33
N ALA A 233 -4.99 22.40 7.50
CA ALA A 233 -6.02 21.41 7.84
C ALA A 233 -6.54 21.59 9.28
N LEU A 234 -5.68 22.07 10.19
CA LEU A 234 -6.05 22.44 11.55
C LEU A 234 -5.89 23.94 11.76
N PRO A 235 -6.71 24.57 12.60
CA PRO A 235 -6.60 26.01 12.92
C PRO A 235 -5.19 26.35 13.45
N GLY A 236 -4.53 27.31 12.81
CA GLY A 236 -3.17 27.73 13.19
C GLY A 236 -2.07 26.72 12.88
N GLY A 237 -2.38 25.63 12.18
CA GLY A 237 -1.41 24.61 11.79
C GLY A 237 -0.62 24.96 10.53
N VAL A 238 0.34 24.10 10.20
CA VAL A 238 1.23 24.22 9.04
C VAL A 238 1.04 23.09 8.01
N VAL A 239 0.33 22.02 8.39
CA VAL A 239 0.03 20.88 7.51
C VAL A 239 -1.20 21.20 6.66
N THR A 240 -1.09 20.95 5.36
CA THR A 240 -2.13 21.26 4.37
C THR A 240 -2.34 20.08 3.42
N ALA A 241 -3.40 20.09 2.63
CA ALA A 241 -3.60 19.11 1.55
C ALA A 241 -2.51 19.16 0.46
N GLY A 242 -1.71 20.23 0.40
CA GLY A 242 -0.61 20.37 -0.57
C GLY A 242 0.72 19.79 -0.10
N ASN A 243 0.91 19.66 1.22
CA ASN A 243 2.15 19.15 1.82
C ASN A 243 1.96 17.87 2.63
N ALA A 244 0.74 17.30 2.65
CA ALA A 244 0.42 16.02 3.26
C ALA A 244 0.30 14.91 2.21
N SER A 245 0.51 13.67 2.64
CA SER A 245 0.21 12.48 1.83
C SER A 245 -1.30 12.40 1.57
N GLN A 246 -1.67 11.98 0.37
CA GLN A 246 -3.07 11.75 0.01
C GLN A 246 -3.53 10.35 0.44
N PHE A 247 -4.84 10.19 0.66
CA PHE A 247 -5.44 8.88 0.84
C PHE A 247 -5.47 8.11 -0.48
N SER A 248 -5.06 6.85 -0.44
CA SER A 248 -4.88 6.04 -1.65
C SER A 248 -5.36 4.61 -1.44
N ASP A 249 -5.78 3.98 -2.55
CA ASP A 249 -6.09 2.57 -2.64
C ASP A 249 -5.01 1.89 -3.49
N GLY A 250 -4.51 0.75 -3.06
CA GLY A 250 -3.50 0.03 -3.83
C GLY A 250 -2.98 -1.22 -3.14
N ALA A 251 -2.24 -2.01 -3.90
CA ALA A 251 -1.61 -3.25 -3.44
C ALA A 251 -0.27 -3.50 -4.14
N SER A 252 0.63 -4.21 -3.47
CA SER A 252 1.88 -4.68 -4.07
C SER A 252 2.28 -6.04 -3.52
N ALA A 253 3.05 -6.79 -4.30
CA ALA A 253 3.55 -8.11 -3.93
C ALA A 253 4.99 -8.31 -4.40
N CYS A 254 5.78 -9.04 -3.60
CA CYS A 254 7.11 -9.52 -3.92
C CYS A 254 7.16 -11.03 -3.72
N VAL A 255 7.67 -11.78 -4.68
CA VAL A 255 8.03 -13.18 -4.49
C VAL A 255 9.43 -13.25 -3.91
N VAL A 256 9.53 -13.81 -2.71
CA VAL A 256 10.78 -14.05 -1.98
C VAL A 256 11.09 -15.53 -2.04
N MET A 257 12.32 -15.88 -2.40
CA MET A 257 12.71 -17.27 -2.67
C MET A 257 14.02 -17.61 -2.00
N ASN A 258 14.20 -18.88 -1.67
CA ASN A 258 15.51 -19.41 -1.33
C ASN A 258 16.47 -19.26 -2.53
N GLY A 259 17.65 -18.66 -2.30
CA GLY A 259 18.61 -18.36 -3.36
C GLY A 259 19.00 -19.59 -4.19
N LYS A 260 19.20 -20.76 -3.55
CA LYS A 260 19.47 -22.01 -4.28
C LYS A 260 18.27 -22.46 -5.13
N ARG A 261 17.04 -22.22 -4.64
CA ARG A 261 15.84 -22.56 -5.41
C ARG A 261 15.70 -21.64 -6.62
N ALA A 262 16.00 -20.35 -6.47
CA ALA A 262 16.03 -19.39 -7.57
C ALA A 262 17.04 -19.82 -8.64
N GLU A 263 18.25 -20.22 -8.23
CA GLU A 263 19.30 -20.73 -9.13
C GLU A 263 18.83 -21.98 -9.90
N GLN A 264 18.22 -22.96 -9.20
CA GLN A 264 17.66 -24.18 -9.83
C GLN A 264 16.60 -23.88 -10.87
N LEU A 265 15.81 -22.82 -10.67
CA LEU A 265 14.77 -22.38 -11.60
C LEU A 265 15.30 -21.41 -12.69
N GLY A 266 16.58 -21.09 -12.67
CA GLY A 266 17.20 -20.14 -13.61
C GLY A 266 16.74 -18.70 -13.44
N LEU A 267 16.21 -18.34 -12.26
CA LEU A 267 15.72 -17.01 -11.97
C LEU A 267 16.85 -16.09 -11.52
N GLN A 268 16.85 -14.86 -12.06
CA GLN A 268 17.80 -13.83 -11.66
C GLN A 268 17.25 -13.03 -10.48
N PRO A 269 17.93 -12.99 -9.32
CA PRO A 269 17.51 -12.19 -8.20
C PRO A 269 17.52 -10.68 -8.51
N LEU A 270 16.43 -10.00 -8.17
CA LEU A 270 16.35 -8.53 -8.19
C LEU A 270 17.07 -7.92 -6.99
N GLY A 271 17.20 -8.67 -5.90
CA GLY A 271 17.87 -8.24 -4.67
C GLY A 271 17.97 -9.37 -3.67
N ILE A 272 18.83 -9.19 -2.67
CA ILE A 272 19.07 -10.13 -1.57
C ILE A 272 18.65 -9.45 -0.27
N PHE A 273 17.82 -10.10 0.54
CA PHE A 273 17.47 -9.60 1.86
C PHE A 273 18.70 -9.61 2.77
N ARG A 274 19.01 -8.48 3.39
CA ARG A 274 20.15 -8.33 4.30
C ARG A 274 19.75 -8.12 5.75
N GLY A 275 18.64 -7.45 5.98
CA GLY A 275 18.19 -7.18 7.33
C GLY A 275 16.99 -6.24 7.35
N PHE A 276 16.40 -6.14 8.54
CA PHE A 276 15.27 -5.27 8.83
C PHE A 276 15.41 -4.73 10.26
N ALA A 277 15.33 -3.43 10.40
CA ALA A 277 15.37 -2.77 11.69
C ALA A 277 14.01 -2.09 11.99
N ILE A 278 13.67 -2.05 13.26
CA ILE A 278 12.46 -1.42 13.78
C ILE A 278 12.90 -0.33 14.76
N ALA A 279 12.29 0.85 14.66
CA ALA A 279 12.50 1.97 15.57
C ALA A 279 11.20 2.36 16.27
#